data_30e307e0d2ef28a5ae08083aec0edea3
#
_entry.id   30e307e0d2ef28a5ae08083aec0edea3
#
_cell.length_a   1.000
_cell.length_b   1.000
_cell.length_c   1.000
_cell.angle_alpha   90.00
_cell.angle_beta   90.00
_cell.angle_gamma   90.00
#
_symmetry.space_group_name_H-M   'P 1'
#
loop_
_entity.id
_entity.type
_entity.pdbx_description
1 polymer ?
#
loop_
_entity_poly.entity_id
_entity_poly.type
_entity_poly.pdbx_seq_one_letter_code
_entity_poly.pdbx_strand_id
1 'polypeptide(L)'
;PSDRRDPAKVELPPFYPDTPAVRREVAHYHELVTAVDYSLGRVLDWLKAHNLEENTIVILTGDHGRGMPRFKRSPKDTGTRVPLIVRWPGQIAPGTVREDFASWIDFAPTALTLAGAPVPKEYDGHCFLPTAANPPKYVYAFRDFMDESFDRVRSVRDARYRYVRNQAPGVDEAGQVAYQEVGQTMQALRKAQAAGTLTPVQALYFNPQRAPEELYDTVTDPWEVRNLAADPAQATKLAELRAECDRWVAHCGPVGEMSVEDLVKKGIIQPRDEKYVERTKTGKVAEDATAPAKKAGKKANK
;
A
#
# COMPACT_ATOMS: atom_id res chain seq x y z
N PRO A 1 16.70 20.76 -7.79
CA PRO A 1 16.83 20.25 -9.13
C PRO A 1 15.81 20.92 -10.05
N SER A 2 16.24 21.28 -11.26
CA SER A 2 15.42 21.94 -12.28
C SER A 2 14.40 21.01 -12.97
N ASP A 3 14.27 19.78 -12.52
CA ASP A 3 13.48 18.73 -13.19
C ASP A 3 12.01 18.79 -12.81
N ARG A 4 11.40 19.94 -13.04
CA ARG A 4 9.95 20.05 -12.94
C ARG A 4 9.29 19.22 -14.04
N ARG A 5 8.29 18.43 -13.64
CA ARG A 5 7.49 17.65 -14.58
C ARG A 5 6.37 18.51 -15.14
N ASP A 6 6.20 18.46 -16.46
CA ASP A 6 5.10 19.14 -17.14
C ASP A 6 3.76 18.45 -16.78
N PRO A 7 2.84 19.12 -16.06
CA PRO A 7 1.57 18.53 -15.71
C PRO A 7 0.71 18.10 -16.91
N ALA A 8 0.89 18.71 -18.07
CA ALA A 8 0.17 18.34 -19.28
C ALA A 8 0.58 16.97 -19.84
N LYS A 9 1.80 16.51 -19.51
CA LYS A 9 2.39 15.26 -20.02
C LYS A 9 2.28 14.09 -19.04
N VAL A 10 1.74 14.29 -17.84
CA VAL A 10 1.58 13.19 -16.90
C VAL A 10 0.43 12.28 -17.32
N GLU A 11 0.64 10.98 -17.21
CA GLU A 11 -0.40 9.98 -17.36
C GLU A 11 -1.20 9.86 -16.05
N LEU A 12 -2.52 9.95 -16.16
CA LEU A 12 -3.42 9.80 -15.03
C LEU A 12 -4.01 8.39 -14.99
N PRO A 13 -4.12 7.77 -13.79
CA PRO A 13 -4.93 6.58 -13.62
C PRO A 13 -6.38 6.83 -14.03
N PRO A 14 -7.10 5.83 -14.57
CA PRO A 14 -8.47 5.99 -15.09
C PRO A 14 -9.49 6.40 -14.02
N PHE A 15 -9.15 6.22 -12.76
CA PHE A 15 -9.98 6.58 -11.62
C PHE A 15 -9.70 7.99 -11.07
N TYR A 16 -8.85 8.80 -11.72
CA TYR A 16 -8.63 10.20 -11.33
C TYR A 16 -9.37 11.16 -12.27
N PRO A 17 -9.98 12.24 -11.73
CA PRO A 17 -10.49 13.31 -12.57
C PRO A 17 -9.37 14.02 -13.30
N ASP A 18 -9.53 14.24 -14.60
CA ASP A 18 -8.55 15.01 -15.38
C ASP A 18 -8.78 16.50 -15.17
N THR A 19 -8.10 17.05 -14.17
CA THR A 19 -8.12 18.49 -13.87
C THR A 19 -6.71 19.03 -13.73
N PRO A 20 -6.50 20.34 -13.94
CA PRO A 20 -5.18 20.95 -13.75
C PRO A 20 -4.58 20.73 -12.35
N ALA A 21 -5.42 20.67 -11.32
CA ALA A 21 -4.99 20.42 -9.94
C ALA A 21 -4.47 18.99 -9.77
N VAL A 22 -5.21 17.99 -10.24
CA VAL A 22 -4.82 16.57 -10.19
C VAL A 22 -3.55 16.33 -11.00
N ARG A 23 -3.45 16.88 -12.21
CA ARG A 23 -2.24 16.78 -13.03
C ARG A 23 -1.01 17.37 -12.33
N ARG A 24 -1.14 18.52 -11.67
CA ARG A 24 -0.04 19.11 -10.88
C ARG A 24 0.37 18.24 -9.71
N GLU A 25 -0.59 17.62 -8.99
CA GLU A 25 -0.27 16.74 -7.86
C GLU A 25 0.46 15.48 -8.33
N VAL A 26 0.04 14.87 -9.44
CA VAL A 26 0.72 13.71 -10.04
C VAL A 26 2.11 14.11 -10.56
N ALA A 27 2.25 15.26 -11.22
CA ALA A 27 3.55 15.77 -11.66
C ALA A 27 4.50 15.99 -10.48
N HIS A 28 4.00 16.59 -9.38
CA HIS A 28 4.77 16.77 -8.16
C HIS A 28 5.20 15.44 -7.51
N TYR A 29 4.34 14.44 -7.51
CA TYR A 29 4.74 13.10 -7.07
C TYR A 29 5.93 12.55 -7.88
N HIS A 30 5.94 12.71 -9.21
CA HIS A 30 7.08 12.29 -10.04
C HIS A 30 8.35 13.10 -9.74
N GLU A 31 8.23 14.37 -9.37
CA GLU A 31 9.36 15.20 -8.93
C GLU A 31 9.94 14.68 -7.61
N LEU A 32 9.09 14.24 -6.67
CA LEU A 32 9.53 13.61 -5.42
C LEU A 32 10.28 12.29 -5.69
N VAL A 33 9.82 11.47 -6.64
CA VAL A 33 10.55 10.25 -7.06
C VAL A 33 11.93 10.61 -7.62
N THR A 34 12.03 11.67 -8.44
CA THR A 34 13.31 12.16 -8.92
C THR A 34 14.22 12.62 -7.77
N ALA A 35 13.67 13.27 -6.74
CA ALA A 35 14.45 13.69 -5.57
C ALA A 35 14.99 12.49 -4.76
N VAL A 36 14.23 11.38 -4.69
CA VAL A 36 14.70 10.11 -4.10
C VAL A 36 15.87 9.55 -4.90
N ASP A 37 15.81 9.57 -6.23
CA ASP A 37 16.87 9.11 -7.12
C ASP A 37 18.18 9.90 -6.89
N TYR A 38 18.11 11.24 -6.82
CA TYR A 38 19.27 12.06 -6.46
C TYR A 38 19.83 11.72 -5.07
N SER A 39 18.96 11.44 -4.11
CA SER A 39 19.40 11.09 -2.75
C SER A 39 20.11 9.75 -2.73
N LEU A 40 19.62 8.78 -3.51
CA LEU A 40 20.27 7.48 -3.69
C LEU A 40 21.65 7.65 -4.34
N GLY A 41 21.74 8.47 -5.40
CA GLY A 41 23.02 8.78 -6.06
C GLY A 41 24.07 9.28 -5.05
N ARG A 42 23.69 10.20 -4.16
CA ARG A 42 24.60 10.71 -3.10
C ARG A 42 25.04 9.61 -2.13
N VAL A 43 24.16 8.66 -1.78
CA VAL A 43 24.53 7.50 -0.93
C VAL A 43 25.55 6.63 -1.66
N LEU A 44 25.33 6.34 -2.94
CA LEU A 44 26.26 5.53 -3.74
C LEU A 44 27.62 6.21 -3.90
N ASP A 45 27.66 7.50 -4.14
CA ASP A 45 28.89 8.30 -4.22
C ASP A 45 29.64 8.26 -2.88
N TRP A 46 28.90 8.36 -1.76
CA TRP A 46 29.50 8.29 -0.42
C TRP A 46 30.13 6.92 -0.16
N LEU A 47 29.41 5.82 -0.48
CA LEU A 47 29.95 4.45 -0.35
C LEU A 47 31.25 4.29 -1.17
N LYS A 48 31.26 4.79 -2.40
CA LYS A 48 32.43 4.75 -3.27
C LYS A 48 33.61 5.53 -2.69
N ALA A 49 33.37 6.74 -2.21
CA ALA A 49 34.42 7.60 -1.63
C ALA A 49 35.05 6.99 -0.37
N HIS A 50 34.32 6.07 0.31
CA HIS A 50 34.81 5.39 1.51
C HIS A 50 35.27 3.94 1.27
N ASN A 51 35.36 3.49 0.01
CA ASN A 51 35.71 2.12 -0.39
C ASN A 51 34.81 1.05 0.24
N LEU A 52 33.50 1.36 0.41
CA LEU A 52 32.51 0.46 0.99
C LEU A 52 31.58 -0.15 -0.06
N GLU A 53 31.63 0.30 -1.33
CA GLU A 53 30.67 -0.06 -2.36
C GLU A 53 30.64 -1.55 -2.69
N GLU A 54 31.80 -2.24 -2.61
CA GLU A 54 31.94 -3.67 -2.92
C GLU A 54 31.48 -4.58 -1.76
N ASN A 55 31.41 -4.03 -0.55
CA ASN A 55 31.02 -4.78 0.64
C ASN A 55 29.71 -4.28 1.26
N THR A 56 28.85 -3.67 0.43
CA THR A 56 27.56 -3.14 0.88
C THR A 56 26.44 -3.57 -0.06
N ILE A 57 25.41 -4.17 0.52
CA ILE A 57 24.14 -4.43 -0.18
C ILE A 57 23.29 -3.16 -0.08
N VAL A 58 22.91 -2.60 -1.21
CA VAL A 58 22.01 -1.44 -1.26
C VAL A 58 20.64 -1.92 -1.75
N ILE A 59 19.61 -1.67 -0.96
CA ILE A 59 18.23 -2.02 -1.30
C ILE A 59 17.40 -0.73 -1.33
N LEU A 60 16.79 -0.44 -2.48
CA LEU A 60 15.81 0.62 -2.64
C LEU A 60 14.44 0.00 -2.81
N THR A 61 13.49 0.41 -1.98
CA THR A 61 12.10 -0.05 -2.06
C THR A 61 11.15 1.05 -1.56
N GLY A 62 9.85 0.90 -1.84
CA GLY A 62 8.78 1.68 -1.21
C GLY A 62 8.14 0.89 -0.07
N ASP A 63 7.63 1.57 0.93
CA ASP A 63 6.86 0.96 2.03
C ASP A 63 5.44 0.57 1.60
N HIS A 64 4.84 1.35 0.69
CA HIS A 64 3.53 1.13 0.09
C HIS A 64 3.41 1.97 -1.20
N GLY A 65 2.29 1.87 -1.91
CA GLY A 65 1.98 2.73 -3.05
C GLY A 65 1.95 4.22 -2.67
N ARG A 66 2.00 5.11 -3.66
CA ARG A 66 2.03 6.56 -3.43
C ARG A 66 0.92 7.05 -2.49
N GLY A 67 1.17 8.11 -1.73
CA GLY A 67 0.25 8.68 -0.74
C GLY A 67 -0.95 9.41 -1.36
N MET A 68 -1.65 8.79 -2.30
CA MET A 68 -2.77 9.34 -3.06
C MET A 68 -3.96 8.36 -3.02
N PRO A 69 -5.21 8.80 -3.33
CA PRO A 69 -6.39 7.93 -3.38
C PRO A 69 -6.20 6.68 -4.24
N ARG A 70 -6.69 5.52 -3.77
CA ARG A 70 -6.55 4.19 -4.38
C ARG A 70 -5.12 3.65 -4.49
N PHE A 71 -4.13 4.28 -3.86
CA PHE A 71 -2.77 3.77 -3.74
C PHE A 71 -2.47 3.41 -2.28
N LYS A 72 -2.01 4.36 -1.46
CA LYS A 72 -1.83 4.09 -0.03
C LYS A 72 -3.11 3.51 0.57
N ARG A 73 -2.98 2.50 1.44
CA ARG A 73 -4.08 1.75 2.08
C ARG A 73 -4.83 0.79 1.17
N SER A 74 -4.54 0.74 -0.14
CA SER A 74 -5.18 -0.23 -1.03
C SER A 74 -4.51 -1.60 -0.93
N PRO A 75 -5.26 -2.71 -0.76
CA PRO A 75 -4.72 -4.06 -0.84
C PRO A 75 -4.57 -4.57 -2.29
N LYS A 76 -4.76 -3.69 -3.27
CA LYS A 76 -4.58 -3.92 -4.71
C LYS A 76 -3.12 -3.60 -5.13
N ASP A 77 -2.75 -3.90 -6.39
CA ASP A 77 -1.39 -3.65 -6.89
C ASP A 77 -0.97 -2.18 -6.74
N THR A 78 -1.90 -1.25 -6.89
CA THR A 78 -1.64 0.17 -6.68
C THR A 78 -1.09 0.50 -5.29
N GLY A 79 -1.47 -0.26 -4.26
CA GLY A 79 -0.99 -0.07 -2.88
C GLY A 79 0.12 -1.02 -2.47
N THR A 80 0.25 -2.19 -3.11
CA THR A 80 1.14 -3.27 -2.65
C THR A 80 2.30 -3.56 -3.61
N ARG A 81 2.18 -3.25 -4.91
CA ARG A 81 3.26 -3.43 -5.87
C ARG A 81 4.18 -2.21 -5.86
N VAL A 82 5.24 -2.31 -5.08
CA VAL A 82 6.25 -1.26 -4.92
C VAL A 82 7.54 -1.62 -5.64
N PRO A 83 8.38 -0.64 -6.02
CA PRO A 83 9.69 -0.93 -6.58
C PRO A 83 10.56 -1.69 -5.56
N LEU A 84 11.34 -2.64 -6.05
CA LEU A 84 12.38 -3.32 -5.29
C LEU A 84 13.62 -3.41 -6.17
N ILE A 85 14.66 -2.64 -5.86
CA ILE A 85 15.92 -2.60 -6.59
C ILE A 85 17.04 -2.99 -5.62
N VAL A 86 17.86 -3.95 -6.03
CA VAL A 86 18.98 -4.44 -5.21
C VAL A 86 20.28 -4.30 -5.98
N ARG A 87 21.25 -3.63 -5.35
CA ARG A 87 22.65 -3.62 -5.79
C ARG A 87 23.47 -4.46 -4.82
N TRP A 88 24.04 -5.55 -5.33
CA TRP A 88 24.92 -6.42 -4.56
C TRP A 88 26.09 -6.88 -5.45
N PRO A 89 27.21 -6.14 -5.45
CA PRO A 89 28.36 -6.46 -6.27
C PRO A 89 28.88 -7.89 -6.04
N GLY A 90 29.26 -8.55 -7.12
CA GLY A 90 29.79 -9.91 -7.08
C GLY A 90 28.75 -11.02 -6.84
N GLN A 91 27.53 -10.69 -6.43
CA GLN A 91 26.47 -11.67 -6.14
C GLN A 91 25.27 -11.57 -7.11
N ILE A 92 24.93 -10.37 -7.54
CA ILE A 92 23.85 -10.14 -8.50
C ILE A 92 24.42 -9.42 -9.73
N ALA A 93 24.24 -10.04 -10.90
CA ALA A 93 24.70 -9.46 -12.16
C ALA A 93 23.94 -8.16 -12.48
N PRO A 94 24.61 -7.11 -13.00
CA PRO A 94 23.92 -5.91 -13.44
C PRO A 94 22.84 -6.21 -14.51
N GLY A 95 21.71 -5.51 -14.41
CA GLY A 95 20.60 -5.68 -15.34
C GLY A 95 19.73 -6.92 -15.10
N THR A 96 20.01 -7.71 -14.05
CA THR A 96 19.13 -8.85 -13.70
C THR A 96 17.73 -8.34 -13.37
N VAL A 97 16.72 -8.93 -14.00
CA VAL A 97 15.30 -8.74 -13.71
C VAL A 97 14.73 -10.04 -13.16
N ARG A 98 14.00 -9.96 -12.07
CA ARG A 98 13.34 -11.10 -11.43
C ARG A 98 11.84 -10.85 -11.37
N GLU A 99 11.05 -11.89 -11.58
CA GLU A 99 9.58 -11.83 -11.57
C GLU A 99 8.98 -12.59 -10.38
N ASP A 100 9.81 -13.26 -9.59
CA ASP A 100 9.37 -13.93 -8.37
C ASP A 100 8.96 -12.91 -7.29
N PHE A 101 8.04 -13.33 -6.44
CA PHE A 101 7.55 -12.48 -5.38
C PHE A 101 8.57 -12.30 -4.26
N ALA A 102 8.67 -11.06 -3.79
CA ALA A 102 9.25 -10.69 -2.51
C ALA A 102 8.29 -9.75 -1.78
N SER A 103 8.15 -9.93 -0.49
CA SER A 103 7.24 -9.17 0.37
C SER A 103 8.01 -8.53 1.53
N TRP A 104 7.41 -7.54 2.20
CA TRP A 104 8.04 -6.91 3.37
C TRP A 104 8.35 -7.89 4.50
N ILE A 105 7.57 -8.98 4.65
CA ILE A 105 7.85 -10.02 5.65
C ILE A 105 9.14 -10.81 5.37
N ASP A 106 9.67 -10.72 4.15
CA ASP A 106 10.89 -11.43 3.70
C ASP A 106 12.18 -10.68 4.05
N PHE A 107 12.10 -9.38 4.39
CA PHE A 107 13.29 -8.56 4.65
C PHE A 107 14.06 -9.00 5.89
N ALA A 108 13.36 -9.26 7.00
CA ALA A 108 14.01 -9.69 8.23
C ALA A 108 14.61 -11.10 8.09
N PRO A 109 13.93 -12.13 7.57
CA PRO A 109 14.54 -13.44 7.27
C PRO A 109 15.73 -13.32 6.33
N THR A 110 15.67 -12.47 5.31
CA THR A 110 16.80 -12.23 4.39
C THR A 110 17.99 -11.65 5.12
N ALA A 111 17.80 -10.59 5.92
CA ALA A 111 18.89 -9.97 6.67
C ALA A 111 19.55 -10.95 7.65
N LEU A 112 18.74 -11.73 8.39
CA LEU A 112 19.26 -12.75 9.31
C LEU A 112 20.06 -13.83 8.57
N THR A 113 19.52 -14.34 7.46
CA THR A 113 20.21 -15.36 6.64
C THR A 113 21.54 -14.84 6.12
N LEU A 114 21.59 -13.62 5.58
CA LEU A 114 22.81 -13.00 5.06
C LEU A 114 23.84 -12.71 6.16
N ALA A 115 23.38 -12.46 7.38
CA ALA A 115 24.24 -12.30 8.55
C ALA A 115 24.72 -13.63 9.16
N GLY A 116 24.29 -14.78 8.64
CA GLY A 116 24.58 -16.09 9.21
C GLY A 116 23.87 -16.36 10.53
N ALA A 117 22.83 -15.61 10.84
CA ALA A 117 22.02 -15.76 12.05
C ALA A 117 20.81 -16.69 11.79
N PRO A 118 20.35 -17.43 12.82
CA PRO A 118 19.17 -18.28 12.66
C PRO A 118 17.91 -17.44 12.45
N VAL A 119 17.06 -17.89 11.52
CA VAL A 119 15.73 -17.30 11.32
C VAL A 119 14.75 -17.96 12.28
N PRO A 120 14.04 -17.20 13.14
CA PRO A 120 13.02 -17.74 14.01
C PRO A 120 11.91 -18.47 13.23
N LYS A 121 11.40 -19.56 13.80
CA LYS A 121 10.35 -20.39 13.15
C LYS A 121 9.01 -19.67 12.99
N GLU A 122 8.79 -18.62 13.77
CA GLU A 122 7.59 -17.79 13.80
C GLU A 122 7.54 -16.81 12.64
N TYR A 123 8.60 -16.70 11.83
CA TYR A 123 8.63 -15.83 10.66
C TYR A 123 8.00 -16.53 9.47
N ASP A 124 6.95 -15.94 8.91
CA ASP A 124 6.28 -16.42 7.69
C ASP A 124 7.06 -16.08 6.40
N GLY A 125 7.98 -15.12 6.48
CA GLY A 125 8.81 -14.71 5.35
C GLY A 125 9.99 -15.66 5.10
N HIS A 126 10.63 -15.48 3.94
CA HIS A 126 11.75 -16.29 3.49
C HIS A 126 12.90 -15.41 2.98
N CYS A 127 14.10 -15.99 2.85
CA CYS A 127 15.22 -15.28 2.23
C CYS A 127 15.02 -15.18 0.72
N PHE A 128 14.99 -13.95 0.17
CA PHE A 128 14.83 -13.72 -1.28
C PHE A 128 16.13 -13.32 -1.99
N LEU A 129 17.26 -13.18 -1.27
CA LEU A 129 18.56 -12.77 -1.84
C LEU A 129 19.64 -13.82 -1.64
N PRO A 130 20.57 -13.97 -2.61
CA PRO A 130 20.58 -13.35 -3.93
C PRO A 130 19.50 -13.89 -4.85
N THR A 131 19.03 -15.10 -4.58
CA THR A 131 17.89 -15.75 -5.25
C THR A 131 17.07 -16.50 -4.21
N ALA A 132 15.73 -16.49 -4.36
CA ALA A 132 14.88 -17.33 -3.52
C ALA A 132 15.04 -18.81 -3.91
N ALA A 133 15.29 -19.68 -2.95
CA ALA A 133 15.35 -21.13 -3.20
C ALA A 133 13.97 -21.69 -3.59
N ASN A 134 12.92 -21.20 -2.92
CA ASN A 134 11.53 -21.58 -3.18
C ASN A 134 10.67 -20.31 -3.13
N PRO A 135 10.56 -19.56 -4.25
CA PRO A 135 9.77 -18.34 -4.26
C PRO A 135 8.28 -18.65 -4.01
N PRO A 136 7.56 -17.84 -3.26
CA PRO A 136 6.17 -18.09 -2.98
C PRO A 136 5.31 -17.98 -4.24
N LYS A 137 4.33 -18.87 -4.39
CA LYS A 137 3.34 -18.82 -5.46
C LYS A 137 2.36 -17.67 -5.29
N TYR A 138 2.12 -17.26 -4.04
CA TYR A 138 1.14 -16.25 -3.68
C TYR A 138 1.73 -15.19 -2.76
N VAL A 139 1.22 -13.99 -2.87
CA VAL A 139 1.40 -12.93 -1.87
C VAL A 139 0.06 -12.43 -1.36
N TYR A 140 0.06 -11.92 -0.14
CA TYR A 140 -1.15 -11.60 0.59
C TYR A 140 -1.13 -10.14 1.03
N ALA A 141 -2.31 -9.55 1.10
CA ALA A 141 -2.49 -8.24 1.68
C ALA A 141 -3.83 -8.16 2.40
N PHE A 142 -3.92 -7.32 3.42
CA PHE A 142 -5.15 -7.11 4.14
C PHE A 142 -5.29 -5.64 4.56
N ARG A 143 -6.52 -5.26 4.83
CA ARG A 143 -6.84 -3.99 5.46
C ARG A 143 -8.01 -4.20 6.41
N ASP A 144 -7.80 -3.96 7.70
CA ASP A 144 -8.84 -4.01 8.72
C ASP A 144 -9.04 -2.62 9.31
N PHE A 145 -8.17 -2.24 10.22
CA PHE A 145 -8.13 -0.93 10.83
C PHE A 145 -6.89 -0.20 10.35
N MET A 146 -7.08 0.86 9.56
CA MET A 146 -5.97 1.68 9.10
C MET A 146 -6.36 3.14 9.15
N ASP A 147 -5.59 3.94 9.89
CA ASP A 147 -5.90 5.33 10.21
C ASP A 147 -7.29 5.46 10.88
N GLU A 148 -8.13 6.38 10.44
CA GLU A 148 -9.46 6.62 10.99
C GLU A 148 -10.55 5.70 10.41
N SER A 149 -10.24 4.92 9.39
CA SER A 149 -11.25 4.17 8.66
C SER A 149 -11.18 2.67 8.95
N PHE A 150 -12.29 2.11 9.38
CA PHE A 150 -12.48 0.66 9.44
C PHE A 150 -12.80 0.10 8.06
N ASP A 151 -12.22 -1.07 7.78
CA ASP A 151 -12.61 -1.93 6.67
C ASP A 151 -12.36 -3.38 7.10
N ARG A 152 -12.67 -4.34 6.26
CA ARG A 152 -12.21 -5.72 6.40
C ARG A 152 -12.04 -6.33 5.02
N VAL A 153 -10.81 -6.32 4.54
CA VAL A 153 -10.45 -6.80 3.21
C VAL A 153 -9.31 -7.81 3.30
N ARG A 154 -9.41 -8.87 2.56
CA ARG A 154 -8.37 -9.87 2.33
C ARG A 154 -8.03 -9.92 0.85
N SER A 155 -6.77 -10.03 0.51
CA SER A 155 -6.32 -10.11 -0.87
C SER A 155 -5.26 -11.18 -1.03
N VAL A 156 -5.41 -11.99 -2.07
CA VAL A 156 -4.44 -13.00 -2.51
C VAL A 156 -4.09 -12.73 -3.96
N ARG A 157 -2.80 -12.74 -4.28
CA ARG A 157 -2.30 -12.52 -5.63
C ARG A 157 -1.36 -13.65 -6.04
N ASP A 158 -1.61 -14.25 -7.21
CA ASP A 158 -0.62 -15.06 -7.93
C ASP A 158 0.11 -14.21 -9.00
N ALA A 159 0.89 -14.82 -9.87
CA ALA A 159 1.67 -14.11 -10.88
C ALA A 159 0.80 -13.23 -11.82
N ARG A 160 -0.48 -13.57 -12.02
CA ARG A 160 -1.36 -12.88 -12.97
C ARG A 160 -2.65 -12.36 -12.35
N TYR A 161 -3.26 -13.09 -11.42
CA TYR A 161 -4.58 -12.76 -10.89
C TYR A 161 -4.52 -12.29 -9.46
N ARG A 162 -5.39 -11.32 -9.13
CA ARG A 162 -5.66 -10.91 -7.75
C ARG A 162 -7.10 -11.22 -7.40
N TYR A 163 -7.27 -11.90 -6.28
CA TYR A 163 -8.53 -12.08 -5.59
C TYR A 163 -8.63 -11.11 -4.42
N VAL A 164 -9.81 -10.50 -4.24
CA VAL A 164 -10.12 -9.63 -3.10
C VAL A 164 -11.42 -10.08 -2.48
N ARG A 165 -11.43 -10.23 -1.16
CA ARG A 165 -12.62 -10.52 -0.34
C ARG A 165 -12.95 -9.30 0.49
N ASN A 166 -14.17 -8.75 0.30
CA ASN A 166 -14.69 -7.63 1.06
C ASN A 166 -15.65 -8.16 2.13
N GLN A 167 -15.30 -7.99 3.41
CA GLN A 167 -16.04 -8.53 4.55
C GLN A 167 -16.72 -7.43 5.38
N ALA A 168 -16.61 -6.15 4.98
CA ALA A 168 -17.26 -5.02 5.62
C ALA A 168 -18.36 -4.44 4.71
N PRO A 169 -19.60 -4.95 4.77
CA PRO A 169 -20.69 -4.39 3.98
C PRO A 169 -21.01 -2.96 4.43
N GLY A 170 -21.37 -2.11 3.47
CA GLY A 170 -21.69 -0.71 3.74
C GLY A 170 -20.50 0.23 3.87
N VAL A 171 -19.26 -0.28 3.74
CA VAL A 171 -18.03 0.53 3.78
C VAL A 171 -17.49 0.72 2.37
N ASP A 172 -17.21 1.96 1.98
CA ASP A 172 -16.53 2.26 0.73
C ASP A 172 -14.99 2.16 0.85
N GLU A 173 -14.30 2.07 -0.29
CA GLU A 173 -12.83 1.96 -0.30
C GLU A 173 -12.15 3.29 0.11
N ALA A 174 -12.80 4.42 -0.15
CA ALA A 174 -12.28 5.75 0.15
C ALA A 174 -12.15 5.98 1.66
N GLY A 175 -13.16 5.62 2.42
CA GLY A 175 -13.26 5.98 3.83
C GLY A 175 -13.24 7.49 4.05
N GLN A 176 -13.11 7.90 5.30
CA GLN A 176 -12.81 9.28 5.69
C GLN A 176 -11.49 9.29 6.43
N VAL A 177 -10.44 9.81 5.78
CA VAL A 177 -9.08 9.80 6.29
C VAL A 177 -8.49 11.20 6.17
N ALA A 178 -8.21 11.83 7.31
CA ALA A 178 -7.86 13.24 7.41
C ALA A 178 -6.73 13.66 6.46
N TYR A 179 -5.65 12.90 6.40
CA TYR A 179 -4.52 13.26 5.55
C TYR A 179 -4.83 13.12 4.04
N GLN A 180 -5.77 12.27 3.64
CA GLN A 180 -6.17 12.14 2.22
C GLN A 180 -7.07 13.29 1.79
N GLU A 181 -7.95 13.78 2.69
CA GLU A 181 -8.91 14.83 2.37
C GLU A 181 -8.24 16.17 2.04
N VAL A 182 -6.98 16.40 2.46
CA VAL A 182 -6.24 17.61 2.11
C VAL A 182 -5.58 17.54 0.72
N GLY A 183 -5.48 16.35 0.10
CA GLY A 183 -4.88 16.14 -1.22
C GLY A 183 -5.76 16.70 -2.36
N GLN A 184 -5.14 17.31 -3.36
CA GLN A 184 -5.87 17.91 -4.50
C GLN A 184 -6.69 16.89 -5.28
N THR A 185 -6.17 15.66 -5.43
CA THR A 185 -6.87 14.57 -6.11
C THR A 185 -8.11 14.14 -5.33
N MET A 186 -8.01 14.01 -4.00
CA MET A 186 -9.16 13.65 -3.18
C MET A 186 -10.22 14.75 -3.19
N GLN A 187 -9.82 16.02 -3.09
CA GLN A 187 -10.74 17.15 -3.19
C GLN A 187 -11.47 17.20 -4.54
N ALA A 188 -10.75 16.92 -5.65
CA ALA A 188 -11.35 16.84 -6.97
C ALA A 188 -12.35 15.68 -7.07
N LEU A 189 -12.02 14.51 -6.51
CA LEU A 189 -12.93 13.35 -6.45
C LEU A 189 -14.16 13.64 -5.59
N ARG A 190 -14.02 14.23 -4.41
CA ARG A 190 -15.15 14.63 -3.55
C ARG A 190 -16.06 15.66 -4.22
N LYS A 191 -15.47 16.64 -4.92
CA LYS A 191 -16.23 17.61 -5.70
C LYS A 191 -17.04 16.94 -6.82
N ALA A 192 -16.42 16.02 -7.56
CA ALA A 192 -17.11 15.26 -8.61
C ALA A 192 -18.22 14.35 -8.03
N GLN A 193 -17.98 13.73 -6.87
CA GLN A 193 -18.97 12.94 -6.15
C GLN A 193 -20.18 13.79 -5.76
N ALA A 194 -19.96 14.94 -5.14
CA ALA A 194 -21.03 15.84 -4.72
C ALA A 194 -21.83 16.40 -5.93
N ALA A 195 -21.17 16.59 -7.06
CA ALA A 195 -21.81 17.05 -8.30
C ALA A 195 -22.49 15.93 -9.11
N GLY A 196 -22.35 14.65 -8.73
CA GLY A 196 -22.86 13.50 -9.48
C GLY A 196 -22.17 13.30 -10.84
N THR A 197 -20.92 13.75 -10.99
CA THR A 197 -20.19 13.72 -12.27
C THR A 197 -19.05 12.69 -12.30
N LEU A 198 -18.96 11.81 -11.31
CA LEU A 198 -18.00 10.72 -11.33
C LEU A 198 -18.25 9.78 -12.51
N THR A 199 -17.20 9.41 -13.21
CA THR A 199 -17.27 8.30 -14.16
C THR A 199 -17.56 6.98 -13.44
N PRO A 200 -18.03 5.93 -14.13
CA PRO A 200 -18.24 4.61 -13.49
C PRO A 200 -16.98 4.07 -12.78
N VAL A 201 -15.80 4.28 -13.37
CA VAL A 201 -14.52 3.85 -12.77
C VAL A 201 -14.16 4.64 -11.52
N GLN A 202 -14.40 5.96 -11.52
CA GLN A 202 -14.18 6.81 -10.36
C GLN A 202 -15.16 6.47 -9.22
N ALA A 203 -16.41 6.16 -9.57
CA ALA A 203 -17.45 5.81 -8.59
C ALA A 203 -17.14 4.52 -7.80
N LEU A 204 -16.32 3.59 -8.35
CA LEU A 204 -15.91 2.37 -7.64
C LEU A 204 -15.28 2.68 -6.28
N TYR A 205 -14.53 3.78 -6.17
CA TYR A 205 -13.83 4.16 -4.94
C TYR A 205 -14.77 4.58 -3.80
N PHE A 206 -15.94 5.10 -4.16
CA PHE A 206 -16.97 5.61 -3.23
C PHE A 206 -18.18 4.68 -3.10
N ASN A 207 -18.10 3.48 -3.68
CA ASN A 207 -19.22 2.53 -3.63
C ASN A 207 -19.24 1.77 -2.30
N PRO A 208 -20.21 2.01 -1.41
CA PRO A 208 -20.34 1.24 -0.17
C PRO A 208 -20.88 -0.18 -0.40
N GLN A 209 -21.46 -0.43 -1.59
CA GLN A 209 -21.98 -1.74 -2.00
C GLN A 209 -20.94 -2.48 -2.85
N ARG A 210 -19.72 -2.63 -2.30
CA ARG A 210 -18.67 -3.41 -2.95
C ARG A 210 -19.12 -4.87 -3.12
N ALA A 211 -18.72 -5.49 -4.24
CA ALA A 211 -18.91 -6.92 -4.41
C ALA A 211 -18.23 -7.68 -3.25
N PRO A 212 -18.85 -8.74 -2.69
CA PRO A 212 -18.22 -9.54 -1.64
C PRO A 212 -16.90 -10.14 -2.07
N GLU A 213 -16.78 -10.45 -3.37
CA GLU A 213 -15.57 -10.97 -3.99
C GLU A 213 -15.25 -10.21 -5.27
N GLU A 214 -13.96 -9.99 -5.49
CA GLU A 214 -13.46 -9.39 -6.71
C GLU A 214 -12.31 -10.26 -7.25
N LEU A 215 -12.24 -10.36 -8.57
CA LEU A 215 -11.15 -11.02 -9.27
C LEU A 215 -10.64 -10.11 -10.38
N TYR A 216 -9.34 -9.90 -10.45
CA TYR A 216 -8.71 -9.05 -11.45
C TYR A 216 -7.60 -9.79 -12.18
N ASP A 217 -7.52 -9.61 -13.50
CA ASP A 217 -6.37 -10.01 -14.30
C ASP A 217 -5.39 -8.83 -14.35
N THR A 218 -4.39 -8.83 -13.50
CA THR A 218 -3.47 -7.70 -13.32
C THR A 218 -2.55 -7.45 -14.53
N VAL A 219 -2.53 -8.36 -15.50
CA VAL A 219 -1.78 -8.20 -16.76
C VAL A 219 -2.59 -7.39 -17.77
N THR A 220 -3.87 -7.70 -17.94
CA THR A 220 -4.75 -7.02 -18.91
C THR A 220 -5.48 -5.83 -18.30
N ASP A 221 -5.59 -5.78 -16.99
CA ASP A 221 -6.19 -4.69 -16.19
C ASP A 221 -5.26 -4.29 -15.02
N PRO A 222 -4.14 -3.61 -15.30
CA PRO A 222 -3.17 -3.23 -14.26
C PRO A 222 -3.72 -2.22 -13.24
N TRP A 223 -4.87 -1.62 -13.52
CA TRP A 223 -5.55 -0.69 -12.61
C TRP A 223 -6.62 -1.36 -11.74
N GLU A 224 -6.90 -2.64 -11.97
CA GLU A 224 -7.85 -3.45 -11.20
C GLU A 224 -9.23 -2.76 -11.08
N VAL A 225 -9.79 -2.39 -12.23
CA VAL A 225 -11.08 -1.71 -12.35
C VAL A 225 -12.18 -2.59 -12.94
N ARG A 226 -11.81 -3.72 -13.55
CA ARG A 226 -12.74 -4.68 -14.13
C ARG A 226 -12.83 -5.94 -13.27
N ASN A 227 -13.87 -6.03 -12.45
CA ASN A 227 -14.10 -7.23 -11.64
C ASN A 227 -14.60 -8.40 -12.50
N LEU A 228 -13.86 -9.49 -12.51
CA LEU A 228 -14.13 -10.73 -13.25
C LEU A 228 -14.80 -11.82 -12.39
N ALA A 229 -15.13 -11.56 -11.12
CA ALA A 229 -15.66 -12.59 -10.22
C ALA A 229 -16.99 -13.20 -10.67
N ALA A 230 -17.77 -12.47 -11.46
CA ALA A 230 -19.03 -12.96 -12.03
C ALA A 230 -18.88 -13.59 -13.43
N ASP A 231 -17.66 -13.63 -14.00
CA ASP A 231 -17.41 -14.23 -15.31
C ASP A 231 -17.28 -15.76 -15.18
N PRO A 232 -18.19 -16.54 -15.79
CA PRO A 232 -18.12 -18.01 -15.75
C PRO A 232 -16.80 -18.59 -16.27
N ALA A 233 -16.14 -17.91 -17.21
CA ALA A 233 -14.85 -18.32 -17.74
C ALA A 233 -13.72 -18.26 -16.69
N GLN A 234 -13.91 -17.49 -15.62
CA GLN A 234 -12.95 -17.34 -14.54
C GLN A 234 -13.33 -18.15 -13.28
N ALA A 235 -14.40 -18.93 -13.30
CA ALA A 235 -14.91 -19.65 -12.12
C ALA A 235 -13.85 -20.54 -11.46
N THR A 236 -13.06 -21.26 -12.25
CA THR A 236 -11.97 -22.13 -11.74
C THR A 236 -10.89 -21.32 -11.03
N LYS A 237 -10.45 -20.20 -11.62
CA LYS A 237 -9.44 -19.31 -11.03
C LYS A 237 -9.96 -18.63 -9.75
N LEU A 238 -11.20 -18.17 -9.77
CA LEU A 238 -11.86 -17.61 -8.60
C LEU A 238 -11.90 -18.63 -7.45
N ALA A 239 -12.28 -19.86 -7.73
CA ALA A 239 -12.34 -20.93 -6.73
C ALA A 239 -10.94 -21.26 -6.16
N GLU A 240 -9.91 -21.33 -7.00
CA GLU A 240 -8.51 -21.53 -6.56
C GLU A 240 -8.08 -20.45 -5.56
N LEU A 241 -8.22 -19.17 -5.93
CA LEU A 241 -7.74 -18.07 -5.10
C LEU A 241 -8.61 -17.84 -3.85
N ARG A 242 -9.91 -18.18 -3.92
CA ARG A 242 -10.78 -18.21 -2.75
C ARG A 242 -10.32 -19.23 -1.72
N ALA A 243 -10.05 -20.47 -2.16
CA ALA A 243 -9.54 -21.53 -1.29
C ALA A 243 -8.18 -21.17 -0.68
N GLU A 244 -7.30 -20.50 -1.45
CA GLU A 244 -6.04 -20.01 -0.95
C GLU A 244 -6.22 -18.90 0.09
N CYS A 245 -7.18 -17.99 -0.11
CA CYS A 245 -7.54 -16.98 0.89
C CYS A 245 -8.04 -17.61 2.18
N ASP A 246 -8.89 -18.66 2.09
CA ASP A 246 -9.38 -19.39 3.26
C ASP A 246 -8.23 -20.05 4.03
N ARG A 247 -7.29 -20.69 3.32
CA ARG A 247 -6.10 -21.30 3.90
C ARG A 247 -5.25 -20.25 4.63
N TRP A 248 -4.99 -19.11 4.01
CA TRP A 248 -4.21 -18.04 4.61
C TRP A 248 -4.89 -17.44 5.84
N VAL A 249 -6.17 -17.15 5.77
CA VAL A 249 -6.95 -16.63 6.92
C VAL A 249 -6.92 -17.62 8.10
N ALA A 250 -7.07 -18.92 7.83
CA ALA A 250 -6.95 -19.95 8.86
C ALA A 250 -5.56 -20.01 9.50
N HIS A 251 -4.49 -19.81 8.70
CA HIS A 251 -3.11 -19.73 9.18
C HIS A 251 -2.88 -18.51 10.09
N CYS A 252 -3.39 -17.33 9.70
CA CYS A 252 -3.29 -16.11 10.52
C CYS A 252 -4.03 -16.19 11.85
N GLY A 253 -4.96 -17.12 11.98
CA GLY A 253 -5.75 -17.33 13.19
C GLY A 253 -6.89 -16.33 13.39
N PRO A 254 -7.58 -16.40 14.53
CA PRO A 254 -8.88 -15.76 14.72
C PRO A 254 -8.82 -14.23 14.93
N VAL A 255 -7.64 -13.64 15.19
CA VAL A 255 -7.54 -12.21 15.52
C VAL A 255 -8.09 -11.34 14.38
N GLY A 256 -7.79 -11.70 13.14
CA GLY A 256 -8.26 -10.98 11.96
C GLY A 256 -9.77 -11.09 11.71
N GLU A 257 -10.45 -12.04 12.35
CA GLU A 257 -11.89 -12.26 12.23
C GLU A 257 -12.69 -11.72 13.43
N MET A 258 -12.01 -11.22 14.47
CA MET A 258 -12.67 -10.67 15.65
C MET A 258 -13.36 -9.34 15.36
N SER A 259 -14.47 -9.09 16.04
CA SER A 259 -15.09 -7.76 16.05
C SER A 259 -14.19 -6.76 16.79
N VAL A 260 -14.34 -5.47 16.47
CA VAL A 260 -13.65 -4.38 17.18
C VAL A 260 -13.93 -4.45 18.69
N GLU A 261 -15.18 -4.74 19.05
CA GLU A 261 -15.60 -4.88 20.46
C GLU A 261 -14.87 -6.01 21.17
N ASP A 262 -14.70 -7.16 20.51
CA ASP A 262 -13.97 -8.28 21.08
C ASP A 262 -12.46 -8.01 21.16
N LEU A 263 -11.89 -7.32 20.20
CA LEU A 263 -10.48 -6.88 20.23
C LEU A 263 -10.22 -5.94 21.42
N VAL A 264 -11.14 -5.00 21.67
CA VAL A 264 -11.08 -4.09 22.83
C VAL A 264 -11.25 -4.87 24.13
N LYS A 265 -12.27 -5.75 24.23
CA LYS A 265 -12.52 -6.58 25.43
C LYS A 265 -11.32 -7.46 25.79
N LYS A 266 -10.59 -7.94 24.78
CA LYS A 266 -9.37 -8.76 24.96
C LYS A 266 -8.11 -7.92 25.20
N GLY A 267 -8.21 -6.59 25.19
CA GLY A 267 -7.07 -5.69 25.36
C GLY A 267 -6.07 -5.73 24.20
N ILE A 268 -6.45 -6.25 23.03
CA ILE A 268 -5.60 -6.31 21.83
C ILE A 268 -5.49 -4.91 21.20
N ILE A 269 -6.58 -4.17 21.21
CA ILE A 269 -6.59 -2.76 20.79
C ILE A 269 -7.20 -1.90 21.91
N GLN A 270 -6.81 -0.61 21.93
CA GLN A 270 -7.41 0.34 22.84
C GLN A 270 -8.74 0.86 22.30
N PRO A 271 -9.74 1.14 23.17
CA PRO A 271 -10.97 1.81 22.76
C PRO A 271 -10.60 3.16 22.11
N ARG A 272 -11.25 3.50 21.01
CA ARG A 272 -11.09 4.82 20.42
C ARG A 272 -11.74 5.88 21.32
N ASP A 273 -11.07 7.02 21.44
CA ASP A 273 -11.65 8.21 22.09
C ASP A 273 -12.93 8.63 21.33
N GLU A 274 -14.03 8.80 22.04
CA GLU A 274 -15.32 9.21 21.46
C GLU A 274 -15.20 10.55 20.71
N LYS A 275 -14.38 11.47 21.19
CA LYS A 275 -14.07 12.72 20.51
C LYS A 275 -13.40 12.53 19.16
N TYR A 276 -12.58 11.49 19.02
CA TYR A 276 -11.93 11.15 17.77
C TYR A 276 -12.96 10.61 16.75
N VAL A 277 -13.85 9.73 17.20
CA VAL A 277 -14.94 9.18 16.35
C VAL A 277 -15.90 10.27 15.89
N GLU A 278 -16.20 11.24 16.77
CA GLU A 278 -17.09 12.36 16.43
C GLU A 278 -16.42 13.33 15.44
N ARG A 279 -15.12 13.61 15.59
CA ARG A 279 -14.34 14.43 14.65
C ARG A 279 -14.32 13.82 13.26
N THR A 280 -14.16 12.50 13.14
CA THR A 280 -14.17 11.81 11.84
C THR A 280 -15.53 11.81 11.18
N LYS A 281 -16.63 11.77 11.95
CA LYS A 281 -17.99 11.86 11.44
C LYS A 281 -18.39 13.27 10.95
N THR A 282 -17.81 14.30 11.57
CA THR A 282 -18.22 15.70 11.32
C THR A 282 -17.30 16.46 10.35
N GLY A 283 -16.21 15.85 9.86
CA GLY A 283 -15.23 16.48 8.96
C GLY A 283 -14.43 17.65 9.61
N LYS A 284 -14.54 17.86 10.93
CA LYS A 284 -13.88 18.96 11.64
C LYS A 284 -12.40 18.74 11.97
N VAL A 285 -11.77 17.70 11.44
CA VAL A 285 -10.35 17.39 11.71
C VAL A 285 -9.40 18.41 11.06
N ALA A 286 -9.86 19.16 10.06
CA ALA A 286 -9.00 20.08 9.31
C ALA A 286 -8.63 21.38 10.03
N GLU A 287 -9.37 21.81 11.02
CA GLU A 287 -9.12 23.09 11.70
C GLU A 287 -8.05 23.01 12.79
N ASP A 288 -7.82 21.85 13.42
CA ASP A 288 -6.84 21.68 14.50
C ASP A 288 -5.42 21.34 13.99
N ALA A 289 -5.26 20.91 12.75
CA ALA A 289 -3.95 20.56 12.18
C ALA A 289 -3.05 21.78 11.92
N THR A 290 -3.58 22.99 12.01
CA THR A 290 -2.85 24.26 11.82
C THR A 290 -2.42 24.94 13.12
N ALA A 291 -2.73 24.38 14.27
CA ALA A 291 -2.29 24.95 15.55
C ALA A 291 -0.78 24.69 15.77
N PRO A 292 0.03 25.72 16.05
CA PRO A 292 1.46 25.55 16.28
C PRO A 292 1.69 24.69 17.53
N ALA A 293 2.57 23.68 17.40
CA ALA A 293 2.98 22.81 18.49
C ALA A 293 3.41 23.65 19.70
N LYS A 294 2.70 23.54 20.81
CA LYS A 294 3.10 24.16 22.08
C LYS A 294 4.48 23.64 22.48
N LYS A 295 5.48 24.51 22.47
CA LYS A 295 6.83 24.22 22.94
C LYS A 295 6.75 23.62 24.34
N ALA A 296 7.16 22.36 24.49
CA ALA A 296 7.35 21.75 25.81
C ALA A 296 8.41 22.55 26.57
N GLY A 297 7.98 23.22 27.65
CA GLY A 297 8.86 24.02 28.49
C GLY A 297 9.93 23.13 29.13
N LYS A 298 11.20 23.45 28.87
CA LYS A 298 12.32 22.93 29.64
C LYS A 298 12.14 23.29 31.12
N LYS A 299 11.85 22.30 31.97
CA LYS A 299 12.08 22.45 33.40
C LYS A 299 13.58 22.41 33.64
N ALA A 300 14.14 23.55 34.04
CA ALA A 300 15.50 23.61 34.57
C ALA A 300 15.50 22.93 35.96
N ASN A 301 16.34 21.91 36.10
CA ASN A 301 16.70 21.41 37.42
C ASN A 301 17.77 22.33 38.01
N LYS A 302 17.47 22.83 39.19
CA LYS A 302 18.46 23.28 40.14
C LYS A 302 19.01 22.10 40.93
#